data_7983e3067d61746e035653ba156d1d3e
#
_entry.id   7983e3067d61746e035653ba156d1d3e
#
_cell.length_a   1.000
_cell.length_b   1.000
_cell.length_c   1.000
_cell.angle_alpha   90.00
_cell.angle_beta   90.00
_cell.angle_gamma   90.00
#
_symmetry.space_group_name_H-M   'P 1'
#
loop_
_entity.id
_entity.type
_entity.pdbx_description
1 polymer ?
#
loop_
_entity_poly.entity_id
_entity_poly.type
_entity_poly.pdbx_seq_one_letter_code
_entity_poly.pdbx_strand_id
1 'polypeptide(L)'
;MHKVIGVIKMIYIKMIGLIISLTFVPLDSIKTIPFQGKSYIVMEASNQVVIEGSNEDYIQSVASISKIMTCIIAIENMELDTIITVDDTINKAWGSGIYIHIGDKISLRDLLYGLMLRSGNDAAVMIAKAVAKDIPKFVDMMNDKARELELHSTTFSNPTGLDEEDNGNQSTVYDMARLMAYCHQNPIFNEIVGTKEYTREDGNGIWHNKNKLLTNYEYCIGGKTGFTKKAKRTLITMARKDDLDLIIVTFNCGNDFEFHQNKYEECYDLLKETKLFSKGIVEFKQKQYYLDFDICVNKKTSDKVDVSFVDDQIVISLNNQPVSKQKVVPYNYFLGFKMILKDLFYG
;
A
#
# COMPACT_ATOMS: atom_id res chain seq x y z
N MET A 1 30.57 59.52 -28.78
CA MET A 1 30.27 58.08 -29.16
C MET A 1 31.17 57.04 -28.45
N HIS A 2 32.41 57.37 -28.06
CA HIS A 2 33.32 56.38 -27.41
C HIS A 2 33.05 56.05 -25.92
N LYS A 3 32.33 56.90 -25.18
CA LYS A 3 32.01 56.63 -23.75
C LYS A 3 30.81 55.69 -23.51
N VAL A 4 29.91 55.55 -24.46
CA VAL A 4 28.73 54.70 -24.34
C VAL A 4 29.05 53.22 -24.61
N ILE A 5 30.01 52.94 -25.50
CA ILE A 5 30.46 51.59 -25.82
C ILE A 5 31.20 50.91 -24.65
N GLY A 6 31.91 51.71 -23.83
CA GLY A 6 32.62 51.21 -22.63
C GLY A 6 31.69 50.73 -21.50
N VAL A 7 30.56 51.41 -21.31
CA VAL A 7 29.57 51.06 -20.27
C VAL A 7 28.78 49.79 -20.63
N ILE A 8 28.45 49.63 -21.91
CA ILE A 8 27.72 48.43 -22.37
C ILE A 8 28.62 47.19 -22.29
N LYS A 9 29.91 47.27 -22.58
CA LYS A 9 30.85 46.17 -22.41
C LYS A 9 31.06 45.77 -20.94
N MET A 10 31.03 46.77 -20.01
CA MET A 10 31.19 46.47 -18.58
C MET A 10 29.93 45.85 -17.95
N ILE A 11 28.75 46.16 -18.46
CA ILE A 11 27.47 45.53 -18.04
C ILE A 11 27.39 44.10 -18.56
N TYR A 12 27.83 43.81 -19.79
CA TYR A 12 27.85 42.47 -20.34
C TYR A 12 28.85 41.53 -19.62
N ILE A 13 30.01 42.03 -19.20
CA ILE A 13 30.99 41.23 -18.44
C ILE A 13 30.50 40.96 -17.00
N LYS A 14 29.70 41.86 -16.39
CA LYS A 14 29.09 41.62 -15.07
C LYS A 14 27.88 40.65 -15.12
N MET A 15 27.16 40.57 -16.24
CA MET A 15 26.08 39.57 -16.42
C MET A 15 26.59 38.19 -16.72
N ILE A 16 27.76 38.03 -17.35
CA ILE A 16 28.36 36.70 -17.61
C ILE A 16 29.00 36.11 -16.35
N GLY A 17 29.43 36.98 -15.38
CA GLY A 17 29.98 36.53 -14.10
C GLY A 17 28.96 36.06 -13.07
N LEU A 18 27.64 36.23 -13.34
CA LEU A 18 26.58 35.85 -12.38
C LEU A 18 25.83 34.53 -12.77
N ILE A 19 26.28 33.88 -13.83
CA ILE A 19 25.63 32.61 -14.33
C ILE A 19 26.46 31.38 -14.02
N ILE A 20 27.59 31.44 -13.34
CA ILE A 20 28.40 30.28 -12.95
C ILE A 20 28.59 30.23 -11.44
N SER A 21 27.50 30.15 -10.71
CA SER A 21 27.46 29.59 -9.37
C SER A 21 26.14 28.80 -9.21
N LEU A 22 25.83 27.98 -10.16
CA LEU A 22 25.08 26.77 -9.88
C LEU A 22 26.07 25.89 -9.11
N THR A 23 26.02 25.97 -7.79
CA THR A 23 26.55 24.93 -6.93
C THR A 23 25.94 23.63 -7.42
N PHE A 24 26.75 22.81 -8.09
CA PHE A 24 26.50 21.38 -8.19
C PHE A 24 26.41 20.92 -6.73
N VAL A 25 25.20 20.84 -6.17
CA VAL A 25 24.93 19.98 -5.05
C VAL A 25 25.19 18.60 -5.61
N PRO A 26 26.24 17.87 -5.17
CA PRO A 26 26.35 16.49 -5.59
C PRO A 26 25.01 15.85 -5.21
N LEU A 27 24.31 15.25 -6.18
CA LEU A 27 23.30 14.25 -5.86
C LEU A 27 24.04 13.27 -4.96
N ASP A 28 23.83 13.34 -3.65
CA ASP A 28 24.25 12.30 -2.75
C ASP A 28 23.72 11.04 -3.38
N SER A 29 24.63 10.22 -3.88
CA SER A 29 24.26 9.01 -4.56
C SER A 29 23.44 8.19 -3.56
N ILE A 30 22.12 8.10 -3.82
CA ILE A 30 21.24 7.21 -3.06
C ILE A 30 21.95 5.88 -3.07
N LYS A 31 22.42 5.44 -1.91
CA LYS A 31 23.10 4.15 -1.77
C LYS A 31 22.03 3.09 -2.02
N THR A 32 21.91 2.66 -3.26
CA THR A 32 21.04 1.52 -3.59
C THR A 32 21.59 0.29 -2.87
N ILE A 33 20.83 -0.20 -1.90
CA ILE A 33 21.16 -1.46 -1.24
C ILE A 33 20.73 -2.58 -2.17
N PRO A 34 21.68 -3.47 -2.60
CA PRO A 34 21.32 -4.59 -3.45
C PRO A 34 20.31 -5.49 -2.75
N PHE A 35 19.26 -5.88 -3.46
CA PHE A 35 18.28 -6.83 -2.95
C PHE A 35 18.93 -8.19 -2.69
N GLN A 36 18.78 -8.68 -1.47
CA GLN A 36 19.35 -9.96 -1.01
C GLN A 36 18.26 -10.99 -0.67
N GLY A 37 17.05 -10.78 -1.15
CA GLY A 37 15.91 -11.65 -0.92
C GLY A 37 15.61 -12.58 -2.10
N LYS A 38 14.44 -13.25 -2.04
CA LYS A 38 13.95 -14.12 -3.11
C LYS A 38 13.11 -13.38 -4.14
N SER A 39 12.16 -12.57 -3.65
CA SER A 39 11.29 -11.74 -4.47
C SER A 39 10.89 -10.46 -3.73
N TYR A 40 10.62 -9.40 -4.49
CA TYR A 40 10.03 -8.18 -3.97
C TYR A 40 9.15 -7.49 -5.02
N ILE A 41 8.31 -6.58 -4.53
CA ILE A 41 7.52 -5.68 -5.35
C ILE A 41 7.38 -4.33 -4.65
N VAL A 42 7.33 -3.26 -5.44
CA VAL A 42 6.89 -1.93 -5.05
C VAL A 42 5.65 -1.59 -5.89
N MET A 43 4.56 -1.27 -5.24
CA MET A 43 3.26 -1.00 -5.87
C MET A 43 2.69 0.30 -5.34
N GLU A 44 2.11 1.13 -6.20
CA GLU A 44 1.27 2.25 -5.79
C GLU A 44 -0.09 1.71 -5.31
N ALA A 45 -0.53 2.13 -4.11
CA ALA A 45 -1.69 1.54 -3.46
C ALA A 45 -3.02 1.89 -4.13
N SER A 46 -3.17 3.11 -4.66
CA SER A 46 -4.45 3.62 -5.17
C SER A 46 -4.89 2.96 -6.48
N ASN A 47 -3.97 2.75 -7.39
CA ASN A 47 -4.22 2.22 -8.74
C ASN A 47 -3.56 0.84 -8.97
N GLN A 48 -2.87 0.30 -7.96
CA GLN A 48 -2.17 -0.99 -7.99
C GLN A 48 -1.12 -1.10 -9.11
N VAL A 49 -0.51 0.02 -9.49
CA VAL A 49 0.55 0.05 -10.49
C VAL A 49 1.85 -0.45 -9.89
N VAL A 50 2.46 -1.44 -10.55
CA VAL A 50 3.78 -1.94 -10.19
C VAL A 50 4.84 -0.93 -10.66
N ILE A 51 5.59 -0.39 -9.71
CA ILE A 51 6.66 0.58 -9.96
C ILE A 51 7.97 -0.16 -10.26
N GLU A 52 8.21 -1.22 -9.51
CA GLU A 52 9.41 -2.03 -9.62
C GLU A 52 9.19 -3.38 -8.91
N GLY A 53 9.88 -4.41 -9.36
CA GLY A 53 9.84 -5.72 -8.71
C GLY A 53 10.92 -6.67 -9.22
N SER A 54 11.01 -7.80 -8.56
CA SER A 54 11.87 -8.92 -8.96
C SER A 54 11.26 -10.23 -8.52
N ASN A 55 11.12 -11.18 -9.45
CA ASN A 55 10.47 -12.47 -9.23
C ASN A 55 9.05 -12.32 -8.63
N GLU A 56 8.25 -11.39 -9.15
CA GLU A 56 6.96 -10.97 -8.57
C GLU A 56 5.95 -12.11 -8.50
N ASP A 57 6.03 -13.04 -9.46
CA ASP A 57 5.13 -14.19 -9.59
C ASP A 57 5.66 -15.46 -8.90
N TYR A 58 6.77 -15.36 -8.16
CA TYR A 58 7.33 -16.52 -7.46
C TYR A 58 6.46 -16.91 -6.26
N ILE A 59 5.85 -18.10 -6.33
CA ILE A 59 4.99 -18.64 -5.28
C ILE A 59 5.84 -19.26 -4.17
N GLN A 60 5.58 -18.85 -2.92
CA GLN A 60 6.17 -19.47 -1.73
C GLN A 60 5.27 -19.35 -0.51
N SER A 61 5.65 -20.04 0.58
CA SER A 61 5.04 -19.80 1.89
C SER A 61 5.22 -18.34 2.33
N VAL A 62 4.14 -17.73 2.79
CA VAL A 62 4.09 -16.30 3.15
C VAL A 62 4.18 -16.06 4.66
N ALA A 63 4.18 -17.11 5.47
CA ALA A 63 4.19 -16.99 6.92
C ALA A 63 3.05 -16.08 7.43
N SER A 64 3.30 -15.37 8.53
CA SER A 64 2.29 -14.56 9.22
C SER A 64 1.84 -13.29 8.50
N ILE A 65 2.38 -12.94 7.32
CA ILE A 65 1.77 -11.85 6.54
C ILE A 65 0.39 -12.24 6.00
N SER A 66 0.08 -13.55 5.91
CA SER A 66 -1.28 -14.03 5.62
C SER A 66 -2.35 -13.61 6.63
N LYS A 67 -1.96 -13.18 7.85
CA LYS A 67 -2.87 -12.63 8.85
C LYS A 67 -3.56 -11.32 8.41
N ILE A 68 -3.07 -10.69 7.36
CA ILE A 68 -3.74 -9.58 6.69
C ILE A 68 -5.11 -10.04 6.17
N MET A 69 -5.18 -11.21 5.52
CA MET A 69 -6.44 -11.80 5.07
C MET A 69 -7.35 -12.16 6.26
N THR A 70 -6.79 -12.76 7.31
CA THR A 70 -7.54 -13.07 8.54
C THR A 70 -8.14 -11.80 9.17
N CYS A 71 -7.37 -10.73 9.22
CA CYS A 71 -7.78 -9.44 9.77
C CYS A 71 -8.94 -8.82 8.98
N ILE A 72 -8.81 -8.70 7.67
CA ILE A 72 -9.83 -8.03 6.86
C ILE A 72 -11.15 -8.80 6.84
N ILE A 73 -11.12 -10.14 6.74
CA ILE A 73 -12.33 -10.96 6.82
C ILE A 73 -13.03 -10.77 8.17
N ALA A 74 -12.29 -10.69 9.26
CA ALA A 74 -12.90 -10.47 10.57
C ALA A 74 -13.56 -9.09 10.67
N ILE A 75 -12.91 -8.04 10.20
CA ILE A 75 -13.44 -6.67 10.17
C ILE A 75 -14.72 -6.59 9.32
N GLU A 76 -14.77 -7.27 8.20
CA GLU A 76 -15.90 -7.25 7.28
C GLU A 76 -17.12 -8.07 7.76
N ASN A 77 -16.92 -9.00 8.71
CA ASN A 77 -17.97 -9.97 9.09
C ASN A 77 -18.40 -9.91 10.56
N MET A 78 -17.77 -9.09 11.39
CA MET A 78 -18.11 -9.06 12.81
C MET A 78 -17.81 -7.68 13.43
N GLU A 79 -18.67 -7.23 14.32
CA GLU A 79 -18.49 -5.99 15.08
C GLU A 79 -17.31 -6.08 16.05
N LEU A 80 -16.49 -5.01 16.12
CA LEU A 80 -15.26 -4.97 16.88
C LEU A 80 -15.45 -5.20 18.39
N ASP A 81 -16.58 -4.74 18.94
CA ASP A 81 -16.89 -4.84 20.37
C ASP A 81 -17.53 -6.18 20.74
N THR A 82 -17.64 -7.13 19.78
CA THR A 82 -18.13 -8.48 20.04
C THR A 82 -17.21 -9.19 21.01
N ILE A 83 -17.74 -9.64 22.14
CA ILE A 83 -17.01 -10.41 23.15
C ILE A 83 -16.96 -11.88 22.76
N ILE A 84 -15.76 -12.42 22.66
CA ILE A 84 -15.47 -13.79 22.30
C ILE A 84 -15.00 -14.50 23.57
N THR A 85 -15.65 -15.62 23.89
CA THR A 85 -15.16 -16.49 24.97
C THR A 85 -14.16 -17.47 24.38
N VAL A 86 -12.96 -17.47 24.93
CA VAL A 86 -11.88 -18.36 24.50
C VAL A 86 -12.22 -19.80 24.87
N ASP A 87 -12.21 -20.69 23.89
CA ASP A 87 -12.44 -22.12 24.08
C ASP A 87 -11.18 -22.95 23.76
N ASP A 88 -11.31 -24.26 23.75
CA ASP A 88 -10.22 -25.20 23.48
C ASP A 88 -9.66 -25.15 22.05
N THR A 89 -10.27 -24.38 21.17
CA THR A 89 -9.74 -24.11 19.82
C THR A 89 -8.33 -23.51 19.85
N ILE A 90 -7.98 -22.76 20.91
CA ILE A 90 -6.63 -22.22 21.09
C ILE A 90 -5.54 -23.28 21.14
N ASN A 91 -5.88 -24.54 21.52
CA ASN A 91 -4.92 -25.65 21.57
C ASN A 91 -4.41 -26.05 20.17
N LYS A 92 -5.07 -25.58 19.09
CA LYS A 92 -4.60 -25.73 17.71
C LYS A 92 -3.52 -24.70 17.33
N ALA A 93 -3.34 -23.68 18.18
CA ALA A 93 -2.34 -22.64 17.92
C ALA A 93 -1.00 -23.00 18.59
N TRP A 94 0.10 -22.75 17.88
CA TRP A 94 1.45 -22.85 18.40
C TRP A 94 2.33 -21.71 17.87
N GLY A 95 3.50 -21.49 18.46
CA GLY A 95 4.41 -20.42 18.05
C GLY A 95 4.08 -19.06 18.69
N SER A 96 4.00 -17.99 17.88
CA SER A 96 3.70 -16.64 18.41
C SER A 96 2.29 -16.58 18.97
N GLY A 97 2.12 -16.00 20.15
CA GLY A 97 0.81 -15.86 20.81
C GLY A 97 0.66 -14.51 21.52
N ILE A 98 -0.57 -14.22 21.90
CA ILE A 98 -0.93 -13.18 22.87
C ILE A 98 -1.23 -13.78 24.25
N TYR A 99 -1.14 -15.11 24.34
CA TYR A 99 -1.23 -15.91 25.57
C TYR A 99 -2.57 -15.78 26.29
N ILE A 100 -3.67 -15.85 25.54
CA ILE A 100 -5.02 -15.97 26.09
C ILE A 100 -5.29 -17.38 26.58
N HIS A 101 -6.19 -17.53 27.58
CA HIS A 101 -6.52 -18.80 28.23
C HIS A 101 -7.97 -19.19 28.02
N ILE A 102 -8.26 -20.48 28.06
CA ILE A 102 -9.62 -21.00 27.99
C ILE A 102 -10.46 -20.37 29.13
N GLY A 103 -11.62 -19.82 28.75
CA GLY A 103 -12.52 -19.10 29.61
C GLY A 103 -12.35 -17.59 29.64
N ASP A 104 -11.25 -17.05 29.08
CA ASP A 104 -11.08 -15.60 28.92
C ASP A 104 -12.21 -15.02 28.04
N LYS A 105 -12.61 -13.80 28.38
CA LYS A 105 -13.53 -13.00 27.56
C LYS A 105 -12.74 -11.84 26.96
N ILE A 106 -12.69 -11.78 25.63
CA ILE A 106 -11.87 -10.81 24.91
C ILE A 106 -12.66 -10.25 23.73
N SER A 107 -12.55 -8.95 23.47
CA SER A 107 -13.20 -8.33 22.32
C SER A 107 -12.55 -8.75 20.99
N LEU A 108 -13.30 -8.70 19.89
CA LEU A 108 -12.71 -8.87 18.56
C LEU A 108 -11.63 -7.82 18.32
N ARG A 109 -11.83 -6.59 18.80
CA ARG A 109 -10.86 -5.50 18.75
C ARG A 109 -9.51 -5.93 19.35
N ASP A 110 -9.48 -6.37 20.59
CA ASP A 110 -8.26 -6.87 21.24
C ASP A 110 -7.62 -8.02 20.46
N LEU A 111 -8.43 -8.96 19.97
CA LEU A 111 -7.92 -10.08 19.15
C LEU A 111 -7.25 -9.60 17.86
N LEU A 112 -7.82 -8.59 17.17
CA LEU A 112 -7.25 -8.03 15.94
C LEU A 112 -5.94 -7.28 16.21
N TYR A 113 -5.87 -6.50 17.28
CA TYR A 113 -4.60 -5.87 17.68
C TYR A 113 -3.54 -6.93 18.03
N GLY A 114 -3.93 -7.95 18.81
CA GLY A 114 -3.04 -9.07 19.13
C GLY A 114 -2.58 -9.84 17.88
N LEU A 115 -3.49 -10.07 16.94
CA LEU A 115 -3.21 -10.70 15.64
C LEU A 115 -2.15 -9.93 14.86
N MET A 116 -2.33 -8.62 14.71
CA MET A 116 -1.50 -7.82 13.82
C MET A 116 -0.20 -7.35 14.48
N LEU A 117 -0.25 -6.82 15.71
CA LEU A 117 0.92 -6.29 16.40
C LEU A 117 1.85 -7.39 16.92
N ARG A 118 1.26 -8.42 17.56
CA ARG A 118 2.02 -9.53 18.19
C ARG A 118 2.16 -10.75 17.28
N SER A 119 1.39 -10.78 16.20
CA SER A 119 1.31 -11.96 15.33
C SER A 119 0.74 -13.20 16.04
N GLY A 120 -0.25 -12.99 16.95
CA GLY A 120 -0.85 -14.04 17.77
C GLY A 120 -1.52 -15.13 16.94
N ASN A 121 -1.07 -16.37 17.05
CA ASN A 121 -1.70 -17.52 16.40
C ASN A 121 -2.94 -17.97 17.18
N ASP A 122 -2.94 -17.84 18.48
CA ASP A 122 -4.10 -18.00 19.36
C ASP A 122 -5.22 -17.00 19.00
N ALA A 123 -4.89 -15.74 18.80
CA ALA A 123 -5.83 -14.75 18.28
C ALA A 123 -6.39 -15.17 16.92
N ALA A 124 -5.54 -15.63 15.98
CA ALA A 124 -5.96 -16.02 14.65
C ALA A 124 -6.98 -17.16 14.66
N VAL A 125 -6.76 -18.22 15.44
CA VAL A 125 -7.67 -19.36 15.50
C VAL A 125 -8.98 -19.00 16.21
N MET A 126 -8.94 -18.14 17.23
CA MET A 126 -10.15 -17.66 17.91
C MET A 126 -10.99 -16.75 17.03
N ILE A 127 -10.36 -15.87 16.24
CA ILE A 127 -11.04 -15.06 15.23
C ILE A 127 -11.73 -15.95 14.21
N ALA A 128 -11.01 -16.91 13.64
CA ALA A 128 -11.56 -17.84 12.66
C ALA A 128 -12.77 -18.60 13.20
N LYS A 129 -12.67 -19.11 14.44
CA LYS A 129 -13.76 -19.78 15.13
C LYS A 129 -14.95 -18.86 15.40
N ALA A 130 -14.70 -17.63 15.81
CA ALA A 130 -15.78 -16.68 16.11
C ALA A 130 -16.55 -16.28 14.83
N VAL A 131 -15.85 -15.97 13.75
CA VAL A 131 -16.44 -15.52 12.50
C VAL A 131 -17.18 -16.66 11.78
N ALA A 132 -16.51 -17.78 11.54
CA ALA A 132 -17.05 -18.86 10.69
C ALA A 132 -17.61 -20.04 11.48
N LYS A 133 -17.52 -20.05 12.81
CA LYS A 133 -17.87 -21.17 13.71
C LYS A 133 -16.99 -22.40 13.55
N ASP A 134 -16.15 -22.44 12.53
CA ASP A 134 -15.26 -23.56 12.20
C ASP A 134 -14.04 -23.04 11.41
N ILE A 135 -12.84 -23.55 11.75
CA ILE A 135 -11.60 -23.10 11.06
C ILE A 135 -11.60 -23.46 9.58
N PRO A 136 -11.96 -24.69 9.14
CA PRO A 136 -12.08 -25.00 7.72
C PRO A 136 -12.98 -24.04 6.95
N LYS A 137 -14.15 -23.69 7.48
CA LYS A 137 -15.05 -22.70 6.84
C LYS A 137 -14.42 -21.31 6.75
N PHE A 138 -13.64 -20.93 7.74
CA PHE A 138 -12.90 -19.66 7.67
C PHE A 138 -11.83 -19.68 6.58
N VAL A 139 -11.14 -20.81 6.41
CA VAL A 139 -10.19 -21.03 5.31
C VAL A 139 -10.89 -20.95 3.96
N ASP A 140 -12.10 -21.51 3.84
CA ASP A 140 -12.91 -21.32 2.63
C ASP A 140 -13.20 -19.84 2.37
N MET A 141 -13.59 -19.07 3.39
CA MET A 141 -13.77 -17.62 3.27
C MET A 141 -12.49 -16.90 2.83
N MET A 142 -11.31 -17.30 3.34
CA MET A 142 -10.02 -16.74 2.90
C MET A 142 -9.77 -16.97 1.42
N ASN A 143 -10.04 -18.20 0.93
CA ASN A 143 -9.87 -18.55 -0.48
C ASN A 143 -10.95 -17.92 -1.37
N ASP A 144 -12.18 -17.76 -0.87
CA ASP A 144 -13.25 -17.03 -1.57
C ASP A 144 -12.86 -15.56 -1.77
N LYS A 145 -12.38 -14.91 -0.72
CA LYS A 145 -11.88 -13.54 -0.79
C LYS A 145 -10.67 -13.42 -1.73
N ALA A 146 -9.77 -14.39 -1.73
CA ALA A 146 -8.66 -14.43 -2.68
C ALA A 146 -9.15 -14.49 -4.14
N ARG A 147 -10.19 -15.29 -4.42
CA ARG A 147 -10.82 -15.32 -5.76
C ARG A 147 -11.53 -14.01 -6.10
N GLU A 148 -12.28 -13.44 -5.16
CA GLU A 148 -12.95 -12.14 -5.33
C GLU A 148 -11.95 -11.03 -5.70
N LEU A 149 -10.78 -11.03 -5.07
CA LEU A 149 -9.71 -10.07 -5.31
C LEU A 149 -8.79 -10.46 -6.49
N GLU A 150 -9.10 -11.55 -7.19
CA GLU A 150 -8.29 -12.07 -8.31
C GLU A 150 -6.82 -12.33 -7.92
N LEU A 151 -6.59 -12.87 -6.72
CA LEU A 151 -5.26 -13.28 -6.26
C LEU A 151 -4.96 -14.68 -6.80
N HIS A 152 -4.61 -14.75 -8.07
CA HIS A 152 -4.58 -16.01 -8.83
C HIS A 152 -3.51 -17.01 -8.39
N SER A 153 -2.47 -16.54 -7.71
CA SER A 153 -1.35 -17.36 -7.21
C SER A 153 -1.39 -17.55 -5.69
N THR A 154 -2.56 -17.31 -5.07
CA THR A 154 -2.73 -17.36 -3.62
C THR A 154 -3.63 -18.50 -3.19
N THR A 155 -3.18 -19.26 -2.18
CA THR A 155 -3.96 -20.31 -1.53
C THR A 155 -3.73 -20.27 -0.04
N PHE A 156 -4.81 -20.27 0.73
CA PHE A 156 -4.78 -20.32 2.18
C PHE A 156 -5.18 -21.70 2.67
N SER A 157 -4.47 -22.23 3.66
CA SER A 157 -4.75 -23.50 4.36
C SER A 157 -5.05 -23.29 5.85
N ASN A 158 -4.69 -22.14 6.41
CA ASN A 158 -4.95 -21.81 7.81
C ASN A 158 -4.96 -20.28 8.08
N PRO A 159 -5.59 -19.83 9.19
CA PRO A 159 -5.68 -18.40 9.52
C PRO A 159 -4.38 -17.81 10.09
N THR A 160 -3.37 -18.63 10.40
CA THR A 160 -2.18 -18.25 11.17
C THR A 160 -0.97 -17.91 10.32
N GLY A 161 -0.84 -18.55 9.16
CA GLY A 161 0.36 -18.52 8.32
C GLY A 161 1.47 -19.45 8.80
N LEU A 162 1.15 -20.44 9.64
CA LEU A 162 2.07 -21.52 9.97
C LEU A 162 2.24 -22.45 8.77
N ASP A 163 3.46 -22.95 8.59
CA ASP A 163 3.74 -24.04 7.67
C ASP A 163 3.27 -25.34 8.32
N GLU A 164 2.20 -25.88 7.81
CA GLU A 164 1.71 -27.22 8.14
C GLU A 164 2.31 -28.26 7.19
N GLU A 165 1.98 -29.53 7.37
CA GLU A 165 2.54 -30.63 6.58
C GLU A 165 2.32 -30.43 5.06
N ASP A 166 1.27 -29.70 4.68
CA ASP A 166 0.82 -29.44 3.30
C ASP A 166 1.39 -28.19 2.61
N ASN A 167 2.42 -27.57 3.11
CA ASN A 167 3.03 -26.32 2.60
C ASN A 167 2.50 -25.01 3.18
N GLY A 168 1.44 -24.98 3.98
CA GLY A 168 0.88 -23.77 4.57
C GLY A 168 0.30 -22.80 3.54
N ASN A 169 0.21 -21.52 3.90
CA ASN A 169 -0.33 -20.48 3.01
C ASN A 169 0.69 -20.10 1.93
N GLN A 170 0.29 -20.15 0.68
CA GLN A 170 1.13 -19.86 -0.48
C GLN A 170 0.64 -18.59 -1.18
N SER A 171 1.56 -17.74 -1.62
CA SER A 171 1.24 -16.54 -2.42
C SER A 171 2.49 -16.02 -3.13
N THR A 172 2.32 -14.94 -3.89
CA THR A 172 3.36 -14.13 -4.52
C THR A 172 3.47 -12.77 -3.85
N VAL A 173 4.57 -12.04 -4.06
CA VAL A 173 4.67 -10.66 -3.61
C VAL A 173 3.66 -9.76 -4.33
N TYR A 174 3.31 -10.08 -5.59
CA TYR A 174 2.29 -9.37 -6.35
C TYR A 174 0.90 -9.51 -5.72
N ASP A 175 0.44 -10.73 -5.45
CA ASP A 175 -0.87 -10.96 -4.85
C ASP A 175 -0.97 -10.38 -3.44
N MET A 176 0.11 -10.48 -2.64
CA MET A 176 0.13 -9.89 -1.29
C MET A 176 0.09 -8.36 -1.33
N ALA A 177 0.71 -7.73 -2.32
CA ALA A 177 0.61 -6.28 -2.51
C ALA A 177 -0.82 -5.85 -2.89
N ARG A 178 -1.51 -6.60 -3.77
CA ARG A 178 -2.92 -6.37 -4.12
C ARG A 178 -3.85 -6.55 -2.92
N LEU A 179 -3.63 -7.60 -2.13
CA LEU A 179 -4.37 -7.79 -0.88
C LEU A 179 -4.20 -6.60 0.07
N MET A 180 -2.96 -6.12 0.21
CA MET A 180 -2.69 -4.96 1.07
C MET A 180 -3.34 -3.68 0.54
N ALA A 181 -3.32 -3.45 -0.78
CA ALA A 181 -3.99 -2.32 -1.42
C ALA A 181 -5.51 -2.34 -1.20
N TYR A 182 -6.13 -3.52 -1.25
CA TYR A 182 -7.54 -3.69 -0.90
C TYR A 182 -7.79 -3.34 0.58
N CYS A 183 -7.02 -3.93 1.48
CA CYS A 183 -7.17 -3.71 2.93
C CYS A 183 -6.95 -2.24 3.30
N HIS A 184 -6.07 -1.54 2.59
CA HIS A 184 -5.77 -0.12 2.81
C HIS A 184 -6.97 0.81 2.58
N GLN A 185 -7.99 0.38 1.86
CA GLN A 185 -9.26 1.12 1.69
C GLN A 185 -10.12 1.10 2.97
N ASN A 186 -9.82 0.22 3.93
CA ASN A 186 -10.55 0.09 5.17
C ASN A 186 -9.88 0.89 6.31
N PRO A 187 -10.55 1.92 6.88
CA PRO A 187 -9.96 2.77 7.92
C PRO A 187 -9.63 2.01 9.21
N ILE A 188 -10.44 1.00 9.59
CA ILE A 188 -10.21 0.19 10.79
C ILE A 188 -8.93 -0.65 10.60
N PHE A 189 -8.76 -1.24 9.41
CA PHE A 189 -7.53 -1.97 9.10
C PHE A 189 -6.30 -1.06 9.20
N ASN A 190 -6.37 0.14 8.64
CA ASN A 190 -5.26 1.11 8.68
C ASN A 190 -4.92 1.53 10.11
N GLU A 191 -5.92 1.77 10.95
CA GLU A 191 -5.73 2.08 12.36
C GLU A 191 -4.96 0.96 13.07
N ILE A 192 -5.40 -0.30 12.91
CA ILE A 192 -4.78 -1.46 13.57
C ILE A 192 -3.33 -1.65 13.11
N VAL A 193 -3.05 -1.67 11.81
CA VAL A 193 -1.71 -1.96 11.28
C VAL A 193 -0.73 -0.81 11.48
N GLY A 194 -1.24 0.43 11.61
CA GLY A 194 -0.45 1.63 11.89
C GLY A 194 -0.17 1.87 13.37
N THR A 195 -0.84 1.15 14.26
CA THR A 195 -0.68 1.31 15.71
C THR A 195 0.68 0.79 16.17
N LYS A 196 1.46 1.65 16.86
CA LYS A 196 2.78 1.31 17.41
C LYS A 196 2.66 0.50 18.72
N GLU A 197 1.75 0.93 19.58
CA GLU A 197 1.49 0.34 20.90
C GLU A 197 -0.02 0.32 21.15
N TYR A 198 -0.52 -0.77 21.69
CA TYR A 198 -1.91 -0.94 22.05
C TYR A 198 -2.05 -1.46 23.47
N THR A 199 -2.83 -0.76 24.29
CA THR A 199 -3.20 -1.22 25.63
C THR A 199 -4.47 -2.04 25.55
N ARG A 200 -4.46 -3.27 26.04
CA ARG A 200 -5.63 -4.14 26.07
C ARG A 200 -6.78 -3.46 26.82
N GLU A 201 -8.01 -3.70 26.39
CA GLU A 201 -9.22 -3.12 27.02
C GLU A 201 -9.39 -3.53 28.48
N ASP A 202 -8.90 -4.71 28.86
CA ASP A 202 -8.89 -5.19 30.25
C ASP A 202 -7.77 -4.58 31.10
N GLY A 203 -6.89 -3.75 30.53
CA GLY A 203 -5.75 -3.15 31.21
C GLY A 203 -4.57 -4.10 31.46
N ASN A 204 -4.66 -5.37 31.06
CA ASN A 204 -3.66 -6.40 31.34
C ASN A 204 -2.51 -6.43 30.33
N GLY A 205 -1.89 -5.30 30.08
CA GLY A 205 -0.65 -5.23 29.31
C GLY A 205 -0.71 -4.37 28.06
N ILE A 206 0.48 -4.07 27.53
CA ILE A 206 0.69 -3.28 26.34
C ILE A 206 1.33 -4.17 25.26
N TRP A 207 0.78 -4.11 24.06
CA TRP A 207 1.35 -4.81 22.91
C TRP A 207 2.08 -3.83 21.98
N HIS A 208 3.36 -4.06 21.79
CA HIS A 208 4.18 -3.31 20.83
C HIS A 208 4.14 -3.97 19.45
N ASN A 209 4.02 -3.17 18.41
CA ASN A 209 4.05 -3.66 17.04
C ASN A 209 5.44 -4.19 16.68
N LYS A 210 5.50 -5.36 16.04
CA LYS A 210 6.74 -5.97 15.54
C LYS A 210 7.29 -5.27 14.28
N ASN A 211 6.49 -4.45 13.61
CA ASN A 211 6.93 -3.65 12.47
C ASN A 211 7.78 -2.45 12.93
N LYS A 212 9.09 -2.62 12.91
CA LYS A 212 10.03 -1.58 13.36
C LYS A 212 10.01 -0.31 12.52
N LEU A 213 9.55 -0.36 11.25
CA LEU A 213 9.47 0.82 10.41
C LEU A 213 8.48 1.85 10.95
N LEU A 214 7.42 1.44 11.65
CA LEU A 214 6.51 2.38 12.31
C LEU A 214 7.20 3.33 13.30
N THR A 215 8.32 2.92 13.86
CA THR A 215 9.11 3.73 14.80
C THR A 215 10.30 4.39 14.12
N ASN A 216 10.94 3.70 13.17
CA ASN A 216 12.23 4.10 12.61
C ASN A 216 12.11 4.87 11.28
N TYR A 217 10.92 4.93 10.69
CA TYR A 217 10.69 5.58 9.41
C TYR A 217 9.39 6.40 9.47
N GLU A 218 9.52 7.71 9.39
CA GLU A 218 8.42 8.66 9.64
C GLU A 218 7.23 8.50 8.68
N TYR A 219 7.48 8.07 7.43
CA TYR A 219 6.45 7.88 6.42
C TYR A 219 5.74 6.53 6.50
N CYS A 220 6.22 5.57 7.34
CA CYS A 220 5.58 4.28 7.47
C CYS A 220 4.22 4.39 8.15
N ILE A 221 3.17 3.93 7.46
CA ILE A 221 1.78 3.98 7.93
C ILE A 221 1.22 2.62 8.35
N GLY A 222 1.94 1.52 8.15
CA GLY A 222 1.47 0.20 8.54
C GLY A 222 2.25 -0.95 7.97
N GLY A 223 1.81 -2.15 8.29
CA GLY A 223 2.39 -3.36 7.72
C GLY A 223 2.30 -4.60 8.61
N LYS A 224 2.89 -5.70 8.12
CA LYS A 224 2.92 -6.99 8.83
C LYS A 224 4.23 -7.74 8.57
N THR A 225 4.82 -8.25 9.64
CA THR A 225 6.00 -9.13 9.60
C THR A 225 5.59 -10.59 9.58
N GLY A 226 6.41 -11.43 8.93
CA GLY A 226 6.25 -12.88 8.98
C GLY A 226 7.62 -13.59 9.06
N PHE A 227 7.60 -14.77 9.67
CA PHE A 227 8.75 -15.66 9.70
C PHE A 227 8.30 -17.10 9.97
N THR A 228 8.79 -18.01 9.15
CA THR A 228 8.84 -19.45 9.45
C THR A 228 10.18 -20.00 8.96
N LYS A 229 10.51 -21.23 9.34
CA LYS A 229 11.73 -21.87 8.83
C LYS A 229 11.73 -22.03 7.32
N LYS A 230 10.55 -22.25 6.71
CA LYS A 230 10.36 -22.45 5.28
C LYS A 230 10.28 -21.12 4.53
N ALA A 231 9.39 -20.22 4.93
CA ALA A 231 9.22 -18.92 4.29
C ALA A 231 10.43 -17.98 4.46
N LYS A 232 11.21 -18.18 5.53
CA LYS A 232 12.20 -17.21 6.05
C LYS A 232 11.49 -15.90 6.42
N ARG A 233 12.20 -14.75 6.38
CA ARG A 233 11.57 -13.47 6.67
C ARG A 233 10.70 -13.02 5.51
N THR A 234 9.48 -12.65 5.82
CA THR A 234 8.55 -11.98 4.92
C THR A 234 8.10 -10.68 5.55
N LEU A 235 7.99 -9.65 4.76
CA LEU A 235 7.56 -8.33 5.21
C LEU A 235 6.65 -7.69 4.17
N ILE A 236 5.58 -7.09 4.63
CA ILE A 236 4.78 -6.15 3.84
C ILE A 236 4.62 -4.88 4.64
N THR A 237 4.87 -3.73 4.02
CA THR A 237 4.69 -2.41 4.64
C THR A 237 4.03 -1.45 3.68
N MET A 238 3.47 -0.39 4.26
CA MET A 238 2.96 0.77 3.54
C MET A 238 3.64 2.03 4.07
N ALA A 239 3.89 2.97 3.17
CA ALA A 239 4.36 4.29 3.52
C ALA A 239 3.61 5.35 2.70
N ARG A 240 3.44 6.55 3.29
CA ARG A 240 2.80 7.71 2.67
C ARG A 240 3.73 8.92 2.73
N LYS A 241 3.96 9.52 1.57
CA LYS A 241 4.65 10.81 1.44
C LYS A 241 3.97 11.62 0.35
N ASP A 242 3.59 12.87 0.65
CA ASP A 242 2.98 13.81 -0.31
C ASP A 242 1.79 13.18 -1.10
N ASP A 243 0.83 12.59 -0.39
CA ASP A 243 -0.36 11.91 -0.94
C ASP A 243 -0.07 10.69 -1.84
N LEU A 244 1.17 10.22 -1.90
CA LEU A 244 1.57 9.00 -2.59
C LEU A 244 1.73 7.85 -1.60
N ASP A 245 0.85 6.85 -1.70
CA ASP A 245 0.90 5.63 -0.90
C ASP A 245 1.60 4.52 -1.67
N LEU A 246 2.70 4.02 -1.09
CA LEU A 246 3.45 2.91 -1.64
C LEU A 246 3.36 1.69 -0.73
N ILE A 247 3.25 0.52 -1.37
CA ILE A 247 3.30 -0.79 -0.73
C ILE A 247 4.57 -1.48 -1.17
N ILE A 248 5.34 -2.03 -0.22
CA ILE A 248 6.48 -2.90 -0.51
C ILE A 248 6.24 -4.26 0.14
N VAL A 249 6.48 -5.32 -0.63
CA VAL A 249 6.47 -6.70 -0.15
C VAL A 249 7.80 -7.33 -0.45
N THR A 250 8.40 -8.01 0.53
CA THR A 250 9.61 -8.82 0.34
C THR A 250 9.43 -10.22 0.88
N PHE A 251 9.96 -11.20 0.14
CA PHE A 251 10.06 -12.59 0.58
C PHE A 251 11.50 -13.04 0.71
N ASN A 252 11.78 -13.78 1.80
CA ASN A 252 13.10 -14.32 2.13
C ASN A 252 14.21 -13.24 2.05
N CYS A 253 13.96 -12.08 2.66
CA CYS A 253 14.90 -10.96 2.70
C CYS A 253 15.39 -10.74 4.14
N GLY A 254 16.69 -10.94 4.38
CA GLY A 254 17.28 -10.86 5.73
C GLY A 254 17.31 -9.44 6.30
N ASN A 255 17.58 -8.45 5.45
CA ASN A 255 17.62 -7.01 5.77
C ASN A 255 16.36 -6.26 5.32
N ASP A 256 15.21 -6.90 5.44
CA ASP A 256 13.93 -6.44 4.91
C ASP A 256 13.55 -5.00 5.33
N PHE A 257 13.69 -4.63 6.59
CA PHE A 257 13.36 -3.28 7.07
C PHE A 257 14.23 -2.20 6.42
N GLU A 258 15.53 -2.43 6.35
CA GLU A 258 16.47 -1.51 5.71
C GLU A 258 16.20 -1.41 4.21
N PHE A 259 15.94 -2.54 3.55
CA PHE A 259 15.59 -2.59 2.14
C PHE A 259 14.29 -1.78 1.87
N HIS A 260 13.22 -1.99 2.66
CA HIS A 260 11.97 -1.26 2.50
C HIS A 260 12.17 0.25 2.65
N GLN A 261 12.87 0.69 3.71
CA GLN A 261 13.12 2.11 3.94
C GLN A 261 13.86 2.76 2.76
N ASN A 262 14.98 2.18 2.32
CA ASN A 262 15.76 2.71 1.21
C ASN A 262 14.97 2.70 -0.10
N LYS A 263 14.18 1.65 -0.34
CA LYS A 263 13.37 1.54 -1.54
C LYS A 263 12.22 2.56 -1.56
N TYR A 264 11.62 2.90 -0.42
CA TYR A 264 10.66 4.00 -0.32
C TYR A 264 11.31 5.33 -0.71
N GLU A 265 12.46 5.68 -0.13
CA GLU A 265 13.16 6.93 -0.46
C GLU A 265 13.51 6.99 -1.96
N GLU A 266 14.06 5.91 -2.50
CA GLU A 266 14.36 5.81 -3.94
C GLU A 266 13.12 6.07 -4.80
N CYS A 267 11.98 5.43 -4.47
CA CYS A 267 10.76 5.57 -5.26
C CYS A 267 10.15 6.97 -5.11
N TYR A 268 10.12 7.56 -3.92
CA TYR A 268 9.62 8.92 -3.72
C TYR A 268 10.47 9.97 -4.45
N ASP A 269 11.78 9.76 -4.56
CA ASP A 269 12.66 10.64 -5.32
C ASP A 269 12.48 10.50 -6.84
N LEU A 270 12.20 9.29 -7.32
CA LEU A 270 12.02 9.00 -8.74
C LEU A 270 10.63 9.32 -9.28
N LEU A 271 9.59 9.17 -8.46
CA LEU A 271 8.21 9.42 -8.85
C LEU A 271 7.89 10.90 -8.71
N LYS A 272 7.37 11.50 -9.77
CA LYS A 272 6.92 12.90 -9.75
C LYS A 272 5.46 12.97 -10.20
N GLU A 273 4.65 13.67 -9.41
CA GLU A 273 3.31 14.00 -9.85
C GLU A 273 3.38 14.83 -11.14
N THR A 274 2.71 14.36 -12.15
CA THR A 274 2.62 15.03 -13.45
C THR A 274 1.16 15.29 -13.76
N LYS A 275 0.80 16.58 -13.84
CA LYS A 275 -0.53 16.99 -14.27
C LYS A 275 -0.65 16.76 -15.78
N LEU A 276 -1.59 15.93 -16.18
CA LEU A 276 -1.89 15.64 -17.59
C LEU A 276 -2.98 16.56 -18.14
N PHE A 277 -4.02 16.81 -17.36
CA PHE A 277 -5.12 17.70 -17.71
C PHE A 277 -5.50 18.56 -16.50
N SER A 278 -5.85 19.81 -16.78
CA SER A 278 -6.44 20.70 -15.78
C SER A 278 -7.95 20.55 -15.75
N LYS A 279 -8.56 20.74 -14.57
CA LYS A 279 -10.01 20.95 -14.42
C LYS A 279 -10.53 21.93 -15.48
N GLY A 280 -11.67 21.61 -16.10
CA GLY A 280 -12.29 22.45 -17.11
C GLY A 280 -12.58 21.70 -18.40
N ILE A 281 -12.68 22.44 -19.51
CA ILE A 281 -12.97 21.88 -20.82
C ILE A 281 -11.66 21.38 -21.44
N VAL A 282 -11.65 20.11 -21.82
CA VAL A 282 -10.54 19.49 -22.55
C VAL A 282 -11.01 19.00 -23.90
N GLU A 283 -10.17 19.10 -24.93
CA GLU A 283 -10.47 18.61 -26.27
C GLU A 283 -9.67 17.34 -26.56
N PHE A 284 -10.34 16.31 -27.05
CA PHE A 284 -9.72 15.10 -27.54
C PHE A 284 -10.42 14.59 -28.82
N LYS A 285 -9.66 14.38 -29.87
CA LYS A 285 -10.15 13.95 -31.20
C LYS A 285 -11.36 14.75 -31.68
N GLN A 286 -11.29 16.09 -31.60
CA GLN A 286 -12.34 17.03 -32.01
C GLN A 286 -13.64 16.96 -31.21
N LYS A 287 -13.63 16.28 -30.03
CA LYS A 287 -14.73 16.28 -29.08
C LYS A 287 -14.30 16.99 -27.80
N GLN A 288 -15.23 17.74 -27.23
CA GLN A 288 -15.00 18.45 -25.97
C GLN A 288 -15.63 17.67 -24.81
N TYR A 289 -14.89 17.61 -23.70
CA TYR A 289 -15.30 16.97 -22.44
C TYR A 289 -15.05 17.94 -21.31
N TYR A 290 -15.78 17.76 -20.22
CA TYR A 290 -15.56 18.53 -19.00
C TYR A 290 -14.99 17.64 -17.90
N LEU A 291 -13.96 18.19 -17.24
CA LEU A 291 -13.30 17.58 -16.08
C LEU A 291 -13.64 18.37 -14.82
N ASP A 292 -14.13 17.70 -13.78
CA ASP A 292 -14.45 18.30 -12.47
C ASP A 292 -13.20 18.56 -11.61
N PHE A 293 -12.07 17.96 -11.95
CA PHE A 293 -10.80 18.03 -11.22
C PHE A 293 -9.61 17.91 -12.18
N ASP A 294 -8.42 18.26 -11.67
CA ASP A 294 -7.16 18.01 -12.37
C ASP A 294 -6.89 16.52 -12.49
N ILE A 295 -6.39 16.05 -13.61
CA ILE A 295 -5.94 14.67 -13.78
C ILE A 295 -4.42 14.65 -13.66
N CYS A 296 -3.93 14.05 -12.58
CA CYS A 296 -2.52 13.88 -12.29
C CYS A 296 -2.14 12.39 -12.31
N VAL A 297 -0.87 12.11 -12.52
CA VAL A 297 -0.30 10.77 -12.45
C VAL A 297 1.10 10.84 -11.83
N ASN A 298 1.39 9.94 -10.91
CA ASN A 298 2.74 9.75 -10.39
C ASN A 298 3.52 8.86 -11.36
N LYS A 299 4.61 9.40 -11.91
CA LYS A 299 5.42 8.68 -12.91
C LYS A 299 6.91 8.99 -12.78
N LYS A 300 7.73 8.07 -13.26
CA LYS A 300 9.17 8.32 -13.50
C LYS A 300 9.34 9.21 -14.73
N THR A 301 10.44 9.94 -14.79
CA THR A 301 10.76 10.78 -15.98
C THR A 301 10.85 9.93 -17.24
N SER A 302 11.27 8.67 -17.14
CA SER A 302 11.39 7.73 -18.25
C SER A 302 10.08 7.12 -18.72
N ASP A 303 8.98 7.23 -17.93
CA ASP A 303 7.73 6.57 -18.26
C ASP A 303 7.03 7.23 -19.42
N LYS A 304 6.59 6.41 -20.37
CA LYS A 304 5.76 6.84 -21.49
C LYS A 304 4.31 6.90 -21.04
N VAL A 305 3.71 8.08 -21.18
CA VAL A 305 2.29 8.30 -20.91
C VAL A 305 1.51 8.17 -22.20
N ASP A 306 0.51 7.30 -22.20
CA ASP A 306 -0.48 7.20 -23.27
C ASP A 306 -1.87 7.52 -22.71
N VAL A 307 -2.64 8.33 -23.42
CA VAL A 307 -3.99 8.71 -23.03
C VAL A 307 -4.96 8.28 -24.14
N SER A 308 -6.00 7.55 -23.73
CA SER A 308 -7.07 7.12 -24.63
C SER A 308 -8.45 7.47 -24.05
N PHE A 309 -9.45 7.56 -24.94
CA PHE A 309 -10.85 7.79 -24.56
C PHE A 309 -11.66 6.59 -25.05
N VAL A 310 -12.25 5.89 -24.10
CA VAL A 310 -13.05 4.67 -24.35
C VAL A 310 -14.32 4.76 -23.50
N ASP A 311 -15.49 4.61 -24.12
CA ASP A 311 -16.80 4.58 -23.45
C ASP A 311 -17.02 5.71 -22.43
N ASP A 312 -16.79 6.96 -22.85
CA ASP A 312 -16.87 8.15 -22.00
C ASP A 312 -15.94 8.13 -20.78
N GLN A 313 -14.82 7.42 -20.89
CA GLN A 313 -13.76 7.41 -19.90
C GLN A 313 -12.44 7.86 -20.50
N ILE A 314 -11.68 8.66 -19.75
CA ILE A 314 -10.25 8.86 -19.99
C ILE A 314 -9.53 7.68 -19.36
N VAL A 315 -8.76 6.96 -20.15
CA VAL A 315 -7.86 5.90 -19.70
C VAL A 315 -6.43 6.40 -19.87
N ILE A 316 -5.72 6.48 -18.75
CA ILE A 316 -4.29 6.82 -18.72
C ILE A 316 -3.51 5.53 -18.55
N SER A 317 -2.51 5.36 -19.41
CA SER A 317 -1.58 4.23 -19.31
C SER A 317 -0.15 4.72 -19.15
N LEU A 318 0.61 4.06 -18.30
CA LEU A 318 2.07 4.20 -18.19
C LEU A 318 2.72 2.95 -18.76
N ASN A 319 3.61 3.11 -19.74
CA ASN A 319 4.32 2.01 -20.38
C ASN A 319 3.37 0.90 -20.88
N ASN A 320 2.22 1.29 -21.46
CA ASN A 320 1.12 0.44 -21.93
C ASN A 320 0.29 -0.26 -20.83
N GLN A 321 0.54 0.00 -19.57
CA GLN A 321 -0.30 -0.49 -18.47
C GLN A 321 -1.32 0.58 -18.06
N PRO A 322 -2.63 0.30 -18.00
CA PRO A 322 -3.62 1.27 -17.56
C PRO A 322 -3.46 1.54 -16.06
N VAL A 323 -3.28 2.83 -15.72
CA VAL A 323 -3.05 3.29 -14.34
C VAL A 323 -4.19 4.12 -13.79
N SER A 324 -5.05 4.66 -14.65
CA SER A 324 -6.21 5.43 -14.23
C SER A 324 -7.31 5.34 -15.27
N LYS A 325 -8.56 5.22 -14.79
CA LYS A 325 -9.78 5.32 -15.62
C LYS A 325 -10.72 6.31 -14.95
N GLN A 326 -11.04 7.37 -15.68
CA GLN A 326 -11.86 8.45 -15.15
C GLN A 326 -13.03 8.73 -16.07
N LYS A 327 -14.25 8.66 -15.54
CA LYS A 327 -15.45 9.00 -16.30
C LYS A 327 -15.46 10.48 -16.60
N VAL A 328 -15.75 10.83 -17.83
CA VAL A 328 -15.85 12.22 -18.29
C VAL A 328 -17.23 12.48 -18.88
N VAL A 329 -17.65 13.73 -18.83
CA VAL A 329 -18.93 14.14 -19.37
C VAL A 329 -18.70 14.88 -20.68
N PRO A 330 -19.32 14.45 -21.81
CA PRO A 330 -19.26 15.20 -23.03
C PRO A 330 -19.75 16.64 -22.80
N TYR A 331 -18.93 17.62 -23.18
CA TYR A 331 -19.27 19.03 -22.99
C TYR A 331 -20.31 19.46 -24.06
N ASN A 332 -21.40 20.11 -23.61
CA ASN A 332 -22.36 20.77 -24.46
C ASN A 332 -22.77 22.13 -23.84
N TYR A 333 -23.39 22.99 -24.64
CA TYR A 333 -23.80 24.33 -24.19
C TYR A 333 -24.71 24.32 -22.95
N PHE A 334 -25.56 23.30 -22.79
CA PHE A 334 -26.46 23.18 -21.64
C PHE A 334 -25.68 22.84 -20.36
N LEU A 335 -24.69 21.97 -20.46
CA LEU A 335 -23.78 21.65 -19.36
C LEU A 335 -22.97 22.89 -18.97
N GLY A 336 -22.43 23.63 -19.92
CA GLY A 336 -21.71 24.87 -19.69
C GLY A 336 -22.54 25.91 -18.94
N PHE A 337 -23.81 26.10 -19.34
CA PHE A 337 -24.73 27.01 -18.66
C PHE A 337 -25.04 26.57 -17.22
N LYS A 338 -25.29 25.27 -16.99
CA LYS A 338 -25.54 24.72 -15.66
C LYS A 338 -24.35 24.89 -14.71
N MET A 339 -23.13 24.83 -15.23
CA MET A 339 -21.91 25.01 -14.47
C MET A 339 -21.67 26.46 -14.08
N ILE A 340 -21.89 27.42 -15.01
CA ILE A 340 -21.83 28.85 -14.71
C ILE A 340 -22.84 29.20 -13.59
N LEU A 341 -24.03 28.62 -13.63
CA LEU A 341 -25.03 28.82 -12.58
C LEU A 341 -24.55 28.22 -11.25
N LYS A 342 -23.91 27.04 -11.24
CA LYS A 342 -23.39 26.42 -10.02
C LYS A 342 -22.29 27.28 -9.38
N ASP A 343 -21.34 27.78 -10.16
CA ASP A 343 -20.26 28.64 -9.69
C ASP A 343 -20.78 30.02 -9.19
N LEU A 344 -21.88 30.54 -9.76
CA LEU A 344 -22.52 31.77 -9.32
C LEU A 344 -23.29 31.64 -8.00
N PHE A 345 -23.84 30.45 -7.70
CA PHE A 345 -24.71 30.24 -6.51
C PHE A 345 -24.08 29.43 -5.39
N TYR A 346 -22.96 28.74 -5.63
CA TYR A 346 -22.32 27.84 -4.67
C TYR A 346 -20.78 27.94 -4.63
N GLY A 347 -20.19 28.92 -5.33
CA GLY A 347 -18.76 29.25 -5.35
C GLY A 347 -18.30 30.08 -4.15
#